data_369ba659a50dab4465a005b629019b1c
#
_entry.id   369ba659a50dab4465a005b629019b1c
#
_cell.length_a   1.000
_cell.length_b   1.000
_cell.length_c   1.000
_cell.angle_alpha   90.00
_cell.angle_beta   90.00
_cell.angle_gamma   90.00
#
_symmetry.space_group_name_H-M   'P 1'
#
loop_
_entity.id
_entity.type
_entity.pdbx_description
1 polymer ?
#
loop_
_entity_poly.entity_id
_entity_poly.type
_entity_poly.pdbx_seq_one_letter_code
_entity_poly.pdbx_strand_id
1 'polypeptide(L)'
;MKYFVIAGEASGDLHGANLMKEIKERDPAALFRFWGGDRMASIGGSLVKHYRDLAFMGFFEVLLNLKTIFRNIKFCKKDIVKFNPDVIIFIDYPGFNLRIARFAKSMSYKTFY
;
A
#
# COMPACT_ATOMS: atom_id res chain seq x y z
N MET A 1 -13.90 -9.86 -2.59
CA MET A 1 -13.12 -8.96 -3.47
C MET A 1 -11.67 -8.92 -3.03
N LYS A 2 -10.79 -8.56 -3.92
CA LYS A 2 -9.36 -8.39 -3.66
C LYS A 2 -9.01 -6.92 -3.50
N TYR A 3 -8.37 -6.59 -2.40
CA TYR A 3 -7.98 -5.22 -2.06
C TYR A 3 -6.46 -5.13 -1.92
N PHE A 4 -5.87 -4.15 -2.58
CA PHE A 4 -4.46 -3.81 -2.40
C PHE A 4 -4.39 -2.45 -1.69
N VAL A 5 -3.81 -2.43 -0.50
CA VAL A 5 -3.79 -1.23 0.35
C VAL A 5 -2.35 -0.78 0.56
N ILE A 6 -2.10 0.51 0.40
CA ILE A 6 -0.75 1.07 0.56
C ILE A 6 -0.77 2.19 1.60
N ALA A 7 -0.07 1.95 2.70
CA ALA A 7 0.21 2.93 3.75
C ALA A 7 1.72 2.93 4.02
N GLY A 8 2.31 4.10 4.17
CA GLY A 8 3.76 4.26 4.29
C GLY A 8 4.25 4.73 5.65
N GLU A 9 3.37 4.87 6.63
CA GLU A 9 3.74 5.35 7.97
C GLU A 9 2.77 4.85 9.04
N ALA A 10 3.12 5.09 10.31
CA ALA A 10 2.37 4.57 11.45
C ALA A 10 0.91 5.04 11.47
N SER A 11 0.65 6.31 11.16
CA SER A 11 -0.73 6.84 11.10
C SER A 11 -1.55 6.16 10.00
N GLY A 12 -0.93 5.92 8.86
CA GLY A 12 -1.57 5.19 7.75
C GLY A 12 -1.87 3.74 8.11
N ASP A 13 -0.99 3.10 8.87
CA ASP A 13 -1.21 1.75 9.38
C ASP A 13 -2.45 1.68 10.28
N LEU A 14 -2.61 2.66 11.17
CA LEU A 14 -3.78 2.74 12.04
C LEU A 14 -5.07 2.92 11.22
N HIS A 15 -5.08 3.89 10.30
CA HIS A 15 -6.25 4.15 9.46
C HIS A 15 -6.53 2.98 8.52
N GLY A 16 -5.49 2.38 7.97
CA GLY A 16 -5.60 1.20 7.12
C GLY A 16 -6.20 0.00 7.85
N ALA A 17 -5.77 -0.24 9.07
CA ALA A 17 -6.31 -1.31 9.90
C ALA A 17 -7.81 -1.11 10.18
N ASN A 18 -8.20 0.11 10.53
CA ASN A 18 -9.61 0.43 10.79
C ASN A 18 -10.46 0.24 9.53
N LEU A 19 -9.96 0.68 8.39
CA LEU A 19 -10.65 0.51 7.11
C LEU A 19 -10.78 -0.98 6.74
N MET A 20 -9.70 -1.74 6.84
CA MET A 20 -9.70 -3.17 6.54
C MET A 20 -10.69 -3.93 7.42
N LYS A 21 -10.76 -3.57 8.70
CA LYS A 21 -11.72 -4.16 9.64
C LYS A 21 -13.15 -3.95 9.17
N GLU A 22 -13.49 -2.71 8.79
CA GLU A 22 -14.82 -2.38 8.28
C GLU A 22 -15.16 -3.08 6.96
N ILE A 23 -14.20 -3.15 6.06
CA ILE A 23 -14.37 -3.87 4.79
C ILE A 23 -14.64 -5.35 5.07
N LYS A 24 -13.88 -5.96 5.97
CA LYS A 24 -14.02 -7.38 6.31
C LYS A 24 -15.39 -7.71 6.91
N GLU A 25 -15.97 -6.79 7.67
CA GLU A 25 -17.32 -6.96 8.21
C GLU A 25 -18.38 -6.97 7.10
N ARG A 26 -18.19 -6.16 6.05
CA ARG A 26 -19.13 -6.05 4.92
C ARG A 26 -18.84 -7.04 3.80
N ASP A 27 -17.61 -7.49 3.68
CA ASP A 27 -17.14 -8.45 2.69
C ASP A 27 -16.31 -9.52 3.40
N PRO A 28 -16.95 -10.53 4.00
CA PRO A 28 -16.23 -11.57 4.75
C PRO A 28 -15.24 -12.37 3.90
N ALA A 29 -15.41 -12.38 2.58
CA ALA A 29 -14.51 -13.04 1.65
C ALA A 29 -13.38 -12.11 1.16
N ALA A 30 -13.24 -10.91 1.73
CA ALA A 30 -12.21 -9.96 1.33
C ALA A 30 -10.81 -10.54 1.47
N LEU A 31 -10.00 -10.39 0.43
CA LEU A 31 -8.59 -10.74 0.43
C LEU A 31 -7.78 -9.46 0.38
N PHE A 32 -6.87 -9.30 1.34
CA PHE A 32 -6.02 -8.11 1.47
C PHE A 32 -4.58 -8.45 1.18
N ARG A 33 -3.95 -7.64 0.36
CA ARG A 33 -2.50 -7.57 0.19
C ARG A 33 -2.11 -6.12 0.39
N PHE A 34 -1.10 -5.86 1.24
CA PHE A 34 -0.91 -4.47 1.68
C PHE A 34 0.53 -4.16 2.05
N TRP A 35 0.82 -2.88 1.95
CA TRP A 35 1.98 -2.22 2.52
C TRP A 35 1.49 -1.42 3.72
N GLY A 36 2.05 -1.66 4.87
CA GLY A 36 1.59 -1.02 6.11
C GLY A 36 2.40 -1.51 7.29
N GLY A 37 1.73 -1.87 8.36
CA GLY A 37 2.41 -2.30 9.57
C GLY A 37 1.67 -3.36 10.36
N ASP A 38 2.01 -3.44 11.64
CA ASP A 38 1.51 -4.50 12.53
C ASP A 38 0.01 -4.41 12.77
N ARG A 39 -0.54 -3.20 12.77
CA ARG A 39 -1.99 -3.01 12.99
C ARG A 39 -2.80 -3.57 11.84
N MET A 40 -2.41 -3.27 10.60
CA MET A 40 -3.04 -3.85 9.42
C MET A 40 -2.84 -5.36 9.38
N ALA A 41 -1.65 -5.84 9.71
CA ALA A 41 -1.36 -7.27 9.75
C ALA A 41 -2.23 -8.02 10.77
N SER A 42 -2.60 -7.38 11.87
CA SER A 42 -3.48 -7.98 12.88
C SER A 42 -4.90 -8.22 12.38
N ILE A 43 -5.33 -7.49 11.35
CA ILE A 43 -6.66 -7.68 10.76
C ILE A 43 -6.68 -8.91 9.84
N GLY A 44 -5.58 -9.17 9.17
CA GLY A 44 -5.40 -10.31 8.26
C GLY A 44 -4.78 -9.92 6.94
N GLY A 45 -4.70 -10.88 6.02
CA GLY A 45 -4.11 -10.65 4.72
C GLY A 45 -2.60 -10.82 4.67
N SER A 46 -1.97 -10.33 3.62
CA SER A 46 -0.54 -10.48 3.37
C SER A 46 0.18 -9.14 3.40
N LEU A 47 1.04 -8.96 4.39
CA LEU A 47 1.93 -7.82 4.50
C LEU A 47 3.10 -8.00 3.53
N VAL A 48 3.23 -7.08 2.56
CA VAL A 48 4.29 -7.12 1.55
C VAL A 48 5.53 -6.38 2.04
N LYS A 49 5.34 -5.14 2.52
CA LYS A 49 6.40 -4.29 3.06
C LYS A 49 5.90 -3.59 4.32
N HIS A 50 6.71 -3.62 5.37
CA HIS A 50 6.44 -2.86 6.58
C HIS A 50 6.90 -1.42 6.41
N TYR A 51 6.12 -0.45 6.94
CA TYR A 51 6.45 0.98 6.78
C TYR A 51 7.81 1.35 7.37
N ARG A 52 8.33 0.59 8.36
CA ARG A 52 9.67 0.81 8.91
C ARG A 52 10.75 0.65 7.86
N ASP A 53 10.56 -0.25 6.91
CA ASP A 53 11.51 -0.48 5.82
C ASP A 53 11.42 0.60 4.74
N LEU A 54 10.38 1.43 4.79
CA LEU A 54 10.13 2.52 3.85
C LEU A 54 10.44 3.90 4.46
N ALA A 55 10.69 3.95 5.77
CA ALA A 55 10.93 5.20 6.50
C ALA A 55 12.32 5.74 6.21
N PHE A 56 12.39 6.84 5.47
CA PHE A 56 13.61 7.60 5.26
C PHE A 56 13.52 8.88 6.08
N MET A 57 14.38 8.98 7.09
CA MET A 57 14.41 10.10 8.03
C MET A 57 15.35 11.18 7.52
N GLY A 58 14.80 12.24 6.95
CA GLY A 58 15.54 13.41 6.53
C GLY A 58 15.84 13.42 5.02
N PHE A 59 16.05 14.63 4.53
CA PHE A 59 16.26 14.91 3.11
C PHE A 59 17.46 14.18 2.52
N PHE A 60 18.54 14.08 3.31
CA PHE A 60 19.78 13.43 2.88
C PHE A 60 19.57 11.94 2.63
N GLU A 61 18.84 11.29 3.52
CA GLU A 61 18.55 9.85 3.40
C GLU A 61 17.67 9.56 2.19
N VAL A 62 16.72 10.43 1.90
CA VAL A 62 15.88 10.32 0.69
C VAL A 62 16.76 10.37 -0.56
N LEU A 63 17.68 11.34 -0.65
CA LEU A 63 18.58 11.46 -1.80
C LEU A 63 19.49 10.24 -1.96
N LEU A 64 20.05 9.73 -0.85
CA LEU A 64 20.92 8.56 -0.88
C LEU A 64 20.18 7.27 -1.24
N ASN A 65 18.86 7.24 -1.05
CA ASN A 65 18.04 6.04 -1.24
C ASN A 65 17.10 6.11 -2.45
N LEU A 66 17.36 7.01 -3.39
CA LEU A 66 16.53 7.14 -4.61
C LEU A 66 16.40 5.83 -5.38
N LYS A 67 17.48 5.09 -5.51
CA LYS A 67 17.45 3.77 -6.18
C LYS A 67 16.51 2.80 -5.47
N THR A 68 16.54 2.80 -4.14
CA THR A 68 15.66 1.96 -3.33
C THR A 68 14.20 2.36 -3.50
N ILE A 69 13.93 3.67 -3.53
CA ILE A 69 12.56 4.18 -3.75
C ILE A 69 12.04 3.74 -5.11
N PHE A 70 12.82 3.91 -6.18
CA PHE A 70 12.41 3.48 -7.52
C PHE A 70 12.27 1.97 -7.62
N ARG A 71 13.12 1.23 -6.95
CA ARG A 71 13.02 -0.24 -6.88
C ARG A 71 11.72 -0.67 -6.20
N ASN A 72 11.35 -0.01 -5.11
CA ASN A 72 10.10 -0.27 -4.39
C ASN A 72 8.88 0.06 -5.25
N ILE A 73 8.92 1.16 -6.01
CA ILE A 73 7.85 1.52 -6.94
C ILE A 73 7.69 0.43 -8.01
N LYS A 74 8.78 0.00 -8.61
CA LYS A 74 8.77 -1.05 -9.62
C LYS A 74 8.26 -2.38 -9.05
N PHE A 75 8.71 -2.73 -7.87
CA PHE A 75 8.25 -3.93 -7.17
C PHE A 75 6.75 -3.88 -6.89
N CYS A 76 6.27 -2.73 -6.40
CA CYS A 76 4.86 -2.54 -6.11
C CYS A 76 3.99 -2.70 -7.36
N LYS A 77 4.40 -2.10 -8.47
CA LYS A 77 3.69 -2.23 -9.75
C LYS A 77 3.57 -3.68 -10.20
N LYS A 78 4.66 -4.43 -10.13
CA LYS A 78 4.66 -5.86 -10.48
C LYS A 78 3.77 -6.67 -9.56
N ASP A 79 3.81 -6.37 -8.28
CA ASP A 79 3.03 -7.07 -7.28
C ASP A 79 1.53 -6.83 -7.46
N ILE A 80 1.15 -5.60 -7.80
CA ILE A 80 -0.24 -5.25 -8.11
C ILE A 80 -0.74 -6.06 -9.29
N VAL A 81 0.02 -6.10 -10.37
CA VAL A 81 -0.36 -6.86 -11.58
C VAL A 81 -0.52 -8.35 -11.25
N LYS A 82 0.40 -8.91 -10.50
CA LYS A 82 0.37 -10.32 -10.11
C LYS A 82 -0.84 -10.65 -9.22
N PHE A 83 -1.15 -9.77 -8.26
CA PHE A 83 -2.29 -9.96 -7.37
C PHE A 83 -3.62 -9.69 -8.10
N ASN A 84 -3.61 -8.78 -9.04
CA ASN A 84 -4.78 -8.34 -9.82
C ASN A 84 -5.96 -7.94 -8.91
N PRO A 85 -5.82 -6.89 -8.11
CA PRO A 85 -6.86 -6.48 -7.17
C PRO A 85 -8.10 -5.93 -7.87
N ASP A 86 -9.23 -6.01 -7.18
CA ASP A 86 -10.47 -5.35 -7.61
C ASP A 86 -10.42 -3.85 -7.32
N VAL A 87 -9.73 -3.47 -6.25
CA VAL A 87 -9.53 -2.06 -5.90
C VAL A 87 -8.18 -1.85 -5.22
N ILE A 88 -7.56 -0.71 -5.51
CA ILE A 88 -6.34 -0.27 -4.85
C ILE A 88 -6.68 0.94 -3.98
N ILE A 89 -6.34 0.86 -2.69
CA ILE A 89 -6.62 1.91 -1.72
C ILE A 89 -5.31 2.55 -1.28
N PHE A 90 -5.22 3.86 -1.42
CA PHE A 90 -4.06 4.65 -1.03
C PHE A 90 -4.35 5.42 0.25
N ILE A 91 -3.46 5.28 1.23
CA ILE A 91 -3.58 5.97 2.51
C ILE A 91 -2.35 6.85 2.70
N ASP A 92 -2.53 8.16 2.56
CA ASP A 92 -1.45 9.15 2.63
C ASP A 92 -0.23 8.76 1.77
N TYR A 93 0.99 9.02 2.22
CA TYR A 93 2.22 8.67 1.52
C TYR A 93 2.26 9.22 0.08
N PRO A 94 2.06 10.55 -0.11
CA PRO A 94 1.71 11.10 -1.42
C PRO A 94 2.78 10.91 -2.50
N GLY A 95 4.05 11.04 -2.17
CA GLY A 95 5.12 10.89 -3.16
C GLY A 95 5.14 9.53 -3.83
N PHE A 96 4.97 8.49 -3.06
CA PHE A 96 4.93 7.12 -3.54
C PHE A 96 3.55 6.80 -4.15
N ASN A 97 2.50 7.08 -3.41
CA ASN A 97 1.14 6.69 -3.78
C ASN A 97 0.65 7.39 -5.05
N LEU A 98 1.01 8.65 -5.30
CA LEU A 98 0.65 9.34 -6.54
C LEU A 98 1.26 8.65 -7.77
N ARG A 99 2.49 8.16 -7.65
CA ARG A 99 3.14 7.44 -8.76
C ARG A 99 2.44 6.10 -9.04
N ILE A 100 2.09 5.38 -7.99
CA ILE A 100 1.34 4.12 -8.12
C ILE A 100 -0.07 4.39 -8.64
N ALA A 101 -0.71 5.48 -8.21
CA ALA A 101 -2.05 5.84 -8.68
C ALA A 101 -2.07 6.12 -10.19
N ARG A 102 -1.05 6.81 -10.71
CA ARG A 102 -0.91 7.01 -12.16
C ARG A 102 -0.81 5.70 -12.91
N PHE A 103 0.04 4.81 -12.40
CA PHE A 103 0.19 3.47 -12.98
C PHE A 103 -1.14 2.71 -12.95
N ALA A 104 -1.82 2.71 -11.81
CA ALA A 104 -3.11 2.03 -11.65
C ALA A 104 -4.15 2.54 -12.63
N LYS A 105 -4.21 3.86 -12.80
CA LYS A 105 -5.11 4.49 -13.77
C LYS A 105 -4.79 4.06 -15.21
N SER A 106 -3.51 4.03 -15.57
CA SER A 106 -3.09 3.61 -16.92
C SER A 106 -3.45 2.15 -17.20
N MET A 107 -3.55 1.32 -16.16
CA MET A 107 -3.89 -0.10 -16.26
C MET A 107 -5.38 -0.36 -15.99
N SER A 108 -6.17 0.67 -15.86
CA SER A 108 -7.63 0.61 -15.62
C SER A 108 -8.04 -0.07 -14.31
N TYR A 109 -7.17 -0.03 -13.30
CA TYR A 109 -7.55 -0.47 -11.96
C TYR A 109 -8.44 0.56 -11.27
N LYS A 110 -9.40 0.10 -10.50
CA LYS A 110 -10.17 0.95 -9.59
C LYS A 110 -9.27 1.43 -8.45
N THR A 111 -9.34 2.71 -8.15
CA THR A 111 -8.53 3.31 -7.08
C THR A 111 -9.41 4.12 -6.13
N PHE A 112 -8.98 4.15 -4.86
CA PHE A 112 -9.57 4.98 -3.83
C PHE A 112 -8.43 5.64 -3.06
N TYR A 113 -8.49 6.96 -2.96
CA TYR A 113 -7.42 7.71 -2.29
C TYR A 113 -7.97 8.39 -1.04
#